data_fa71404281f2c18ca13fd2f16cd9898d
#
_entry.id   fa71404281f2c18ca13fd2f16cd9898d
#
_cell.length_a   1.000
_cell.length_b   1.000
_cell.length_c   1.000
_cell.angle_alpha   90.00
_cell.angle_beta   90.00
_cell.angle_gamma   90.00
#
_symmetry.space_group_name_H-M   'P 1'
#
loop_
_entity.id
_entity.type
_entity.pdbx_description
1 polymer ?
#
loop_
_entity_poly.entity_id
_entity_poly.type
_entity_poly.pdbx_seq_one_letter_code
_entity_poly.pdbx_strand_id
1 'polypeptide(L)'
;GVYTFGPRAEEAKIETDKAFQRRFMQDNDIPGCPVFETFDDMDAACEFIDDYDGDLAVKPVGLTGGKGVKVIGDQVTAAEAKEYIRESEYEQVVLEERLIGEEFTIQAFVADGDLRTAPAVQDHKRAYEGDEGPNTGGMGSYSDTGSQLPFMQDGDYEAAVDIMEQTVAAMPDYKGVLYGQFMLTTEGPKVVEFNARFGDPEAMNTLPILETPFLDVLTAARNGDDLPELDFSGEATVCKYAVPDGYPTDPDAGTRIEVNEETVGDGLLFYASVDAREDGLHTTTSRSFAVVGRADSISAAEKIAESALAAAGEGFHIRHDIGKPDLVQSRIDHMTELRGE
;
A
#
# COMPACT_ATOMS: atom_id res chain seq x y z
N GLY A 1 25.40 19.29 9.43
CA GLY A 1 24.26 18.48 9.84
C GLY A 1 24.32 17.11 9.16
N VAL A 2 23.51 16.21 9.60
CA VAL A 2 23.35 14.90 8.94
C VAL A 2 22.39 15.12 7.75
N TYR A 3 22.73 14.57 6.58
CA TYR A 3 21.83 14.55 5.43
C TYR A 3 20.64 13.62 5.72
N THR A 4 19.44 14.08 5.41
CA THR A 4 18.22 13.30 5.51
C THR A 4 17.59 13.15 4.12
N PHE A 5 17.25 11.92 3.74
CA PHE A 5 16.47 11.61 2.53
C PHE A 5 15.03 11.37 2.95
N GLY A 6 14.24 12.41 2.90
CA GLY A 6 12.83 12.41 3.29
C GLY A 6 12.22 13.81 3.11
N PRO A 7 10.90 13.92 2.93
CA PRO A 7 10.21 15.17 2.75
C PRO A 7 10.24 16.04 4.01
N ARG A 8 10.08 17.34 3.83
CA ARG A 8 9.82 18.26 4.94
C ARG A 8 8.35 18.17 5.36
N ALA A 9 8.01 18.83 6.46
CA ALA A 9 6.63 18.81 6.99
C ALA A 9 5.58 19.34 6.00
N GLU A 10 5.96 20.29 5.15
CA GLU A 10 5.02 20.84 4.14
C GLU A 10 4.71 19.81 3.04
N GLU A 11 5.73 19.16 2.49
CA GLU A 11 5.55 18.14 1.44
C GLU A 11 4.93 16.86 2.03
N ALA A 12 5.22 16.53 3.28
CA ALA A 12 4.64 15.37 3.96
C ALA A 12 3.12 15.50 4.21
N LYS A 13 2.54 16.70 4.01
CA LYS A 13 1.08 16.88 4.05
C LYS A 13 0.36 16.03 3.02
N ILE A 14 1.01 15.66 1.92
CA ILE A 14 0.42 14.77 0.93
C ILE A 14 0.01 13.40 1.51
N GLU A 15 0.65 12.96 2.60
CA GLU A 15 0.24 11.76 3.35
C GLU A 15 -0.66 12.11 4.55
N THR A 16 -0.29 13.16 5.31
CA THR A 16 -0.89 13.39 6.63
C THR A 16 -2.24 14.07 6.60
N ASP A 17 -2.60 14.70 5.46
CA ASP A 17 -3.84 15.45 5.28
C ASP A 17 -4.53 15.07 3.96
N LYS A 18 -5.56 14.21 4.06
CA LYS A 18 -6.30 13.71 2.88
C LYS A 18 -7.05 14.81 2.13
N ALA A 19 -7.56 15.81 2.85
CA ALA A 19 -8.23 16.95 2.21
C ALA A 19 -7.23 17.85 1.48
N PHE A 20 -6.02 18.06 2.05
CA PHE A 20 -4.94 18.71 1.35
C PHE A 20 -4.56 17.94 0.09
N GLN A 21 -4.36 16.61 0.19
CA GLN A 21 -3.98 15.76 -0.95
C GLN A 21 -4.95 15.92 -2.13
N ARG A 22 -6.25 15.88 -1.87
CA ARG A 22 -7.26 16.00 -2.92
C ARG A 22 -7.32 17.41 -3.54
N ARG A 23 -7.30 18.45 -2.70
CA ARG A 23 -7.23 19.83 -3.18
C ARG A 23 -5.96 20.10 -3.96
N PHE A 24 -4.82 19.57 -3.49
CA PHE A 24 -3.55 19.69 -4.19
C PHE A 24 -3.61 19.05 -5.59
N MET A 25 -4.20 17.86 -5.74
CA MET A 25 -4.38 17.24 -7.05
C MET A 25 -5.30 18.07 -7.95
N GLN A 26 -6.40 18.57 -7.42
CA GLN A 26 -7.36 19.39 -8.16
C GLN A 26 -6.74 20.74 -8.60
N ASP A 27 -6.07 21.44 -7.69
CA ASP A 27 -5.48 22.78 -7.94
C ASP A 27 -4.32 22.73 -8.95
N ASN A 28 -3.69 21.57 -9.12
CA ASN A 28 -2.59 21.36 -10.06
C ASN A 28 -2.99 20.52 -11.30
N ASP A 29 -4.29 20.29 -11.52
CA ASP A 29 -4.82 19.51 -12.63
C ASP A 29 -4.17 18.10 -12.75
N ILE A 30 -3.79 17.47 -11.63
CA ILE A 30 -3.17 16.13 -11.61
C ILE A 30 -4.23 15.09 -11.98
N PRO A 31 -4.00 14.28 -13.04
CA PRO A 31 -4.97 13.28 -13.47
C PRO A 31 -5.17 12.17 -12.44
N GLY A 32 -6.24 11.39 -12.60
CA GLY A 32 -6.56 10.28 -11.69
C GLY A 32 -7.06 10.71 -10.31
N CYS A 33 -7.38 11.99 -10.10
CA CYS A 33 -8.07 12.45 -8.90
C CYS A 33 -9.51 11.94 -8.91
N PRO A 34 -9.99 11.19 -7.91
CA PRO A 34 -11.40 10.83 -7.83
C PRO A 34 -12.27 12.05 -7.59
N VAL A 35 -13.54 11.97 -7.95
CA VAL A 35 -14.54 12.98 -7.56
C VAL A 35 -14.62 13.00 -6.03
N PHE A 36 -14.50 14.18 -5.43
CA PHE A 36 -14.49 14.30 -3.97
C PHE A 36 -15.15 15.61 -3.51
N GLU A 37 -15.56 15.60 -2.25
CA GLU A 37 -15.98 16.80 -1.52
C GLU A 37 -15.47 16.73 -0.08
N THR A 38 -15.21 17.89 0.53
CA THR A 38 -14.67 17.98 1.91
C THR A 38 -15.64 18.69 2.82
N PHE A 39 -15.85 18.16 4.03
CA PHE A 39 -16.81 18.68 4.98
C PHE A 39 -16.18 18.89 6.36
N ASP A 40 -16.38 20.10 6.91
CA ASP A 40 -16.12 20.43 8.31
C ASP A 40 -17.43 20.32 9.12
N ASP A 41 -18.59 20.30 8.44
CA ASP A 41 -19.91 20.09 9.01
C ASP A 41 -20.36 18.64 8.72
N MET A 42 -20.49 17.86 9.79
CA MET A 42 -20.84 16.43 9.70
C MET A 42 -22.30 16.20 9.28
N ASP A 43 -23.20 17.14 9.55
CA ASP A 43 -24.58 17.05 9.08
C ASP A 43 -24.65 17.31 7.56
N ALA A 44 -23.90 18.28 7.05
CA ALA A 44 -23.77 18.53 5.61
C ALA A 44 -23.14 17.34 4.89
N ALA A 45 -22.13 16.68 5.49
CA ALA A 45 -21.56 15.44 4.93
C ALA A 45 -22.62 14.32 4.84
N CYS A 46 -23.47 14.18 5.85
CA CYS A 46 -24.54 13.19 5.85
C CYS A 46 -25.63 13.49 4.81
N GLU A 47 -25.97 14.79 4.60
CA GLU A 47 -26.89 15.20 3.53
C GLU A 47 -26.31 14.90 2.15
N PHE A 48 -25.02 15.16 1.95
CA PHE A 48 -24.33 14.82 0.69
C PHE A 48 -24.39 13.31 0.38
N ILE A 49 -24.23 12.43 1.41
CA ILE A 49 -24.37 10.97 1.20
C ILE A 49 -25.78 10.61 0.72
N ASP A 50 -26.82 11.30 1.21
CA ASP A 50 -28.20 11.04 0.81
C ASP A 50 -28.51 11.52 -0.63
N ASP A 51 -27.84 12.59 -1.08
CA ASP A 51 -28.08 13.22 -2.38
C ASP A 51 -27.16 12.68 -3.50
N TYR A 52 -26.08 11.97 -3.14
CA TYR A 52 -25.11 11.45 -4.11
C TYR A 52 -25.63 10.21 -4.83
N ASP A 53 -25.55 10.24 -6.16
CA ASP A 53 -25.96 9.11 -7.01
C ASP A 53 -24.80 8.13 -7.16
N GLY A 54 -24.66 7.20 -6.22
CA GLY A 54 -23.63 6.17 -6.19
C GLY A 54 -23.12 5.88 -4.79
N ASP A 55 -22.11 5.03 -4.71
CA ASP A 55 -21.41 4.70 -3.46
C ASP A 55 -20.24 5.65 -3.21
N LEU A 56 -19.94 5.91 -1.94
CA LEU A 56 -18.88 6.81 -1.50
C LEU A 56 -17.88 6.09 -0.57
N ALA A 57 -16.63 6.53 -0.63
CA ALA A 57 -15.63 6.26 0.39
C ALA A 57 -15.57 7.43 1.39
N VAL A 58 -15.77 7.13 2.67
CA VAL A 58 -15.69 8.08 3.78
C VAL A 58 -14.29 8.03 4.35
N LYS A 59 -13.55 9.15 4.25
CA LYS A 59 -12.15 9.25 4.68
C LYS A 59 -11.99 10.37 5.71
N PRO A 60 -11.92 10.07 7.01
CA PRO A 60 -11.58 11.07 8.01
C PRO A 60 -10.22 11.72 7.75
N VAL A 61 -10.11 13.03 7.97
CA VAL A 61 -8.84 13.75 7.85
C VAL A 61 -8.00 13.51 9.11
N GLY A 62 -6.74 13.15 8.91
CA GLY A 62 -5.78 12.80 9.95
C GLY A 62 -5.15 11.42 9.74
N LEU A 63 -4.15 11.10 10.55
CA LEU A 63 -3.42 9.82 10.48
C LEU A 63 -4.27 8.69 11.10
N THR A 64 -4.98 7.95 10.28
CA THR A 64 -5.79 6.80 10.70
C THR A 64 -5.15 5.45 10.34
N GLY A 65 -4.00 5.45 9.63
CA GLY A 65 -3.33 4.24 9.14
C GLY A 65 -4.23 3.37 8.26
N GLY A 66 -5.13 3.98 7.47
CA GLY A 66 -6.10 3.28 6.62
C GLY A 66 -7.29 2.65 7.38
N LYS A 67 -7.24 2.55 8.70
CA LYS A 67 -8.29 1.90 9.51
C LYS A 67 -9.55 2.74 9.67
N GLY A 68 -9.46 4.06 9.45
CA GLY A 68 -10.59 4.99 9.55
C GLY A 68 -11.44 5.10 8.28
N VAL A 69 -11.00 4.54 7.16
CA VAL A 69 -11.74 4.59 5.90
C VAL A 69 -12.91 3.62 5.93
N LYS A 70 -14.10 4.07 5.49
CA LYS A 70 -15.32 3.28 5.32
C LYS A 70 -15.82 3.40 3.89
N VAL A 71 -16.06 2.28 3.23
CA VAL A 71 -16.56 2.24 1.86
C VAL A 71 -18.02 1.80 1.87
N ILE A 72 -18.91 2.71 1.43
CA ILE A 72 -20.35 2.42 1.31
C ILE A 72 -20.54 1.40 0.18
N GLY A 73 -21.41 0.44 0.39
CA GLY A 73 -21.70 -0.64 -0.59
C GLY A 73 -20.66 -1.78 -0.62
N ASP A 74 -19.60 -1.69 0.20
CA ASP A 74 -18.63 -2.76 0.45
C ASP A 74 -18.53 -3.10 1.94
N GLN A 75 -18.08 -2.15 2.75
CA GLN A 75 -17.82 -2.36 4.18
C GLN A 75 -18.97 -1.95 5.08
N VAL A 76 -19.72 -0.92 4.67
CA VAL A 76 -20.79 -0.32 5.44
C VAL A 76 -21.96 0.07 4.54
N THR A 77 -23.15 0.20 5.13
CA THR A 77 -24.30 0.85 4.51
C THR A 77 -24.21 2.37 4.62
N ALA A 78 -24.97 3.12 3.83
CA ALA A 78 -25.05 4.59 3.95
C ALA A 78 -25.50 5.02 5.36
N ALA A 79 -26.38 4.26 6.02
CA ALA A 79 -26.84 4.55 7.36
C ALA A 79 -25.69 4.40 8.40
N GLU A 80 -24.93 3.31 8.34
CA GLU A 80 -23.78 3.07 9.22
C GLU A 80 -22.65 4.09 8.95
N ALA A 81 -22.44 4.48 7.70
CA ALA A 81 -21.47 5.52 7.35
C ALA A 81 -21.84 6.88 7.99
N LYS A 82 -23.12 7.27 7.95
CA LYS A 82 -23.61 8.50 8.57
C LYS A 82 -23.54 8.45 10.10
N GLU A 83 -23.82 7.29 10.71
CA GLU A 83 -23.63 7.08 12.14
C GLU A 83 -22.15 7.24 12.51
N TYR A 84 -21.25 6.59 11.76
CA TYR A 84 -19.81 6.70 11.94
C TYR A 84 -19.32 8.16 11.85
N ILE A 85 -19.79 8.94 10.87
CA ILE A 85 -19.43 10.36 10.70
C ILE A 85 -19.87 11.17 11.92
N ARG A 86 -21.11 10.98 12.42
CA ARG A 86 -21.65 11.72 13.55
C ARG A 86 -21.03 11.36 14.90
N GLU A 87 -20.63 10.11 15.08
CA GLU A 87 -20.01 9.62 16.31
C GLU A 87 -18.50 9.86 16.34
N SER A 88 -17.89 10.19 15.21
CA SER A 88 -16.46 10.43 15.13
C SER A 88 -16.08 11.79 15.76
N GLU A 89 -14.90 11.84 16.37
CA GLU A 89 -14.30 13.08 16.89
C GLU A 89 -13.47 13.82 15.83
N TYR A 90 -13.62 13.47 14.54
CA TYR A 90 -12.87 14.11 13.46
C TYR A 90 -13.43 15.48 13.13
N GLU A 91 -12.54 16.46 12.95
CA GLU A 91 -12.93 17.84 12.60
C GLU A 91 -13.31 17.99 11.13
N GLN A 92 -12.85 17.06 10.26
CA GLN A 92 -13.08 17.11 8.83
C GLN A 92 -13.17 15.69 8.24
N VAL A 93 -14.01 15.52 7.23
CA VAL A 93 -14.15 14.30 6.45
C VAL A 93 -14.06 14.61 4.95
N VAL A 94 -13.44 13.70 4.20
CA VAL A 94 -13.46 13.69 2.73
C VAL A 94 -14.40 12.57 2.30
N LEU A 95 -15.37 12.90 1.46
CA LEU A 95 -16.23 11.95 0.78
C LEU A 95 -15.77 11.85 -0.68
N GLU A 96 -15.49 10.64 -1.15
CA GLU A 96 -14.98 10.40 -2.50
C GLU A 96 -15.85 9.37 -3.21
N GLU A 97 -15.93 9.44 -4.53
CA GLU A 97 -16.53 8.37 -5.33
C GLU A 97 -15.91 7.02 -4.97
N ARG A 98 -16.72 5.98 -4.87
CA ARG A 98 -16.21 4.61 -4.73
C ARG A 98 -15.55 4.18 -6.01
N LEU A 99 -14.26 3.91 -5.96
CA LEU A 99 -13.51 3.36 -7.09
C LEU A 99 -13.73 1.84 -7.17
N ILE A 100 -13.93 1.34 -8.40
CA ILE A 100 -14.10 -0.09 -8.69
C ILE A 100 -13.00 -0.54 -9.63
N GLY A 101 -12.26 -1.58 -9.26
CA GLY A 101 -11.11 -2.09 -10.00
C GLY A 101 -10.18 -2.90 -9.11
N GLU A 102 -8.92 -2.99 -9.52
CA GLU A 102 -7.87 -3.66 -8.75
C GLU A 102 -6.88 -2.64 -8.18
N GLU A 103 -6.61 -2.74 -6.86
CA GLU A 103 -5.63 -1.88 -6.21
C GLU A 103 -4.21 -2.30 -6.57
N PHE A 104 -3.33 -1.32 -6.74
CA PHE A 104 -1.90 -1.51 -6.87
C PHE A 104 -1.14 -0.29 -6.36
N THR A 105 0.16 -0.45 -6.18
CA THR A 105 1.04 0.61 -5.68
C THR A 105 2.29 0.73 -6.53
N ILE A 106 2.80 1.96 -6.64
CA ILE A 106 4.11 2.24 -7.19
C ILE A 106 4.89 3.07 -6.17
N GLN A 107 6.11 2.67 -5.86
CA GLN A 107 7.03 3.45 -5.04
C GLN A 107 8.08 4.09 -5.93
N ALA A 108 8.47 5.33 -5.61
CA ALA A 108 9.47 6.04 -6.37
C ALA A 108 10.46 6.76 -5.45
N PHE A 109 11.72 6.82 -5.87
CA PHE A 109 12.70 7.75 -5.31
C PHE A 109 12.56 9.09 -5.99
N VAL A 110 12.52 10.15 -5.20
CA VAL A 110 12.35 11.52 -5.70
C VAL A 110 13.42 12.43 -5.13
N ALA A 111 14.08 13.20 -5.97
CA ALA A 111 14.98 14.27 -5.57
C ALA A 111 15.08 15.34 -6.66
N ASP A 112 14.98 16.62 -6.26
CA ASP A 112 15.19 17.79 -7.11
C ASP A 112 14.36 17.77 -8.42
N GLY A 113 13.12 17.22 -8.34
CA GLY A 113 12.18 17.08 -9.47
C GLY A 113 12.39 15.82 -10.32
N ASP A 114 13.43 15.03 -10.06
CA ASP A 114 13.68 13.74 -10.71
C ASP A 114 12.96 12.61 -9.98
N LEU A 115 12.37 11.68 -10.73
CA LEU A 115 11.61 10.54 -10.21
C LEU A 115 12.11 9.24 -10.83
N ARG A 116 12.33 8.23 -9.99
CA ARG A 116 12.67 6.86 -10.41
C ARG A 116 11.76 5.86 -9.73
N THR A 117 10.99 5.14 -10.52
CA THR A 117 9.94 4.21 -10.06
C THR A 117 10.45 2.80 -9.89
N ALA A 118 9.86 2.08 -8.91
CA ALA A 118 9.99 0.64 -8.74
C ALA A 118 8.84 -0.09 -9.47
N PRO A 119 8.94 -1.42 -9.68
CA PRO A 119 7.83 -2.23 -10.17
C PRO A 119 6.56 -2.07 -9.34
N ALA A 120 5.41 -2.24 -9.99
CA ALA A 120 4.12 -2.24 -9.32
C ALA A 120 4.00 -3.42 -8.35
N VAL A 121 3.32 -3.18 -7.24
CA VAL A 121 3.06 -4.18 -6.18
C VAL A 121 1.57 -4.19 -5.88
N GLN A 122 0.97 -5.37 -5.72
CA GLN A 122 -0.37 -5.49 -5.17
C GLN A 122 -0.29 -5.87 -3.69
N ASP A 123 -0.82 -5.00 -2.81
CA ASP A 123 -0.98 -5.26 -1.38
C ASP A 123 -2.36 -5.87 -1.08
N HIS A 124 -2.44 -6.66 -0.01
CA HIS A 124 -3.65 -7.33 0.45
C HIS A 124 -3.98 -6.88 1.87
N LYS A 125 -4.90 -5.91 1.97
CA LYS A 125 -5.23 -5.23 3.25
C LYS A 125 -6.23 -5.98 4.11
N ARG A 126 -7.07 -6.86 3.54
CA ARG A 126 -8.05 -7.61 4.31
C ARG A 126 -7.37 -8.69 5.15
N ALA A 127 -7.86 -8.87 6.38
CA ALA A 127 -7.24 -9.76 7.37
C ALA A 127 -7.28 -11.23 6.98
N TYR A 128 -8.32 -11.69 6.29
CA TYR A 128 -8.56 -13.11 6.03
C TYR A 128 -8.44 -13.46 4.56
N GLU A 129 -8.23 -14.76 4.28
CA GLU A 129 -8.19 -15.30 2.92
C GLU A 129 -9.48 -14.94 2.14
N GLY A 130 -9.34 -14.77 0.82
CA GLY A 130 -10.45 -14.33 -0.04
C GLY A 130 -10.82 -12.86 0.12
N ASP A 131 -9.93 -12.05 0.68
CA ASP A 131 -10.14 -10.61 0.97
C ASP A 131 -11.34 -10.34 1.88
N GLU A 132 -11.50 -11.17 2.89
CA GLU A 132 -12.52 -11.03 3.90
C GLU A 132 -12.00 -10.37 5.19
N GLY A 133 -12.92 -9.94 6.04
CA GLY A 133 -12.63 -9.37 7.36
C GLY A 133 -12.23 -7.89 7.33
N PRO A 134 -11.70 -7.38 8.45
CA PRO A 134 -11.37 -5.96 8.59
C PRO A 134 -10.10 -5.59 7.80
N ASN A 135 -9.95 -4.30 7.51
CA ASN A 135 -8.72 -3.75 6.96
C ASN A 135 -7.57 -3.81 7.97
N THR A 136 -6.37 -4.05 7.46
CA THR A 136 -5.12 -4.13 8.21
C THR A 136 -4.08 -3.16 7.63
N GLY A 137 -2.86 -3.19 8.11
CA GLY A 137 -1.71 -2.50 7.51
C GLY A 137 -1.09 -3.21 6.31
N GLY A 138 -1.73 -4.27 5.80
CA GLY A 138 -1.23 -5.17 4.75
C GLY A 138 -0.83 -6.54 5.31
N MET A 139 -1.44 -7.60 4.79
CA MET A 139 -1.17 -9.00 5.18
C MET A 139 -0.11 -9.66 4.30
N GLY A 140 0.27 -8.99 3.24
CA GLY A 140 1.26 -9.41 2.28
C GLY A 140 0.99 -8.83 0.90
N SER A 141 1.89 -9.10 -0.03
CA SER A 141 1.90 -8.45 -1.33
C SER A 141 2.66 -9.27 -2.36
N TYR A 142 2.50 -8.95 -3.63
CA TYR A 142 3.33 -9.52 -4.68
C TYR A 142 3.66 -8.50 -5.77
N SER A 143 4.79 -8.73 -6.47
CA SER A 143 5.16 -8.10 -7.74
C SER A 143 5.46 -9.18 -8.78
N ASP A 144 5.35 -8.84 -10.06
CA ASP A 144 5.75 -9.75 -11.14
C ASP A 144 7.18 -9.46 -11.63
N THR A 145 7.63 -10.19 -12.61
CA THR A 145 9.00 -10.12 -13.19
C THR A 145 9.30 -8.84 -13.95
N GLY A 146 8.26 -8.08 -14.33
CA GLY A 146 8.37 -6.77 -14.97
C GLY A 146 7.93 -5.63 -14.08
N SER A 147 7.66 -4.48 -14.70
CA SER A 147 7.09 -3.32 -13.99
C SER A 147 5.60 -3.45 -13.72
N GLN A 148 4.89 -4.27 -14.50
CA GLN A 148 3.43 -4.40 -14.49
C GLN A 148 2.99 -5.63 -13.70
N LEU A 149 1.74 -5.59 -13.21
CA LEU A 149 1.06 -6.73 -12.59
C LEU A 149 0.22 -7.50 -13.62
N PRO A 150 -0.11 -8.79 -13.37
CA PRO A 150 -0.76 -9.65 -14.37
C PRO A 150 -2.14 -9.17 -14.85
N PHE A 151 -2.84 -8.33 -14.10
CA PHE A 151 -4.15 -7.77 -14.45
C PHE A 151 -4.08 -6.44 -15.20
N MET A 152 -2.86 -5.89 -15.39
CA MET A 152 -2.62 -4.66 -16.13
C MET A 152 -2.54 -4.92 -17.63
N GLN A 153 -2.90 -3.91 -18.42
CA GLN A 153 -2.69 -3.84 -19.85
C GLN A 153 -1.57 -2.86 -20.19
N ASP A 154 -1.11 -2.89 -21.44
CA ASP A 154 -0.11 -1.96 -21.96
C ASP A 154 -0.57 -0.51 -21.73
N GLY A 155 0.28 0.28 -21.07
CA GLY A 155 0.03 1.68 -20.75
C GLY A 155 -0.58 1.96 -19.36
N ASP A 156 -1.09 0.95 -18.64
CA ASP A 156 -1.67 1.16 -17.31
C ASP A 156 -0.62 1.60 -16.27
N TYR A 157 0.55 0.98 -16.31
CA TYR A 157 1.67 1.33 -15.44
C TYR A 157 2.20 2.72 -15.78
N GLU A 158 2.43 3.00 -17.04
CA GLU A 158 2.92 4.29 -17.54
C GLU A 158 1.96 5.43 -17.18
N ALA A 159 0.64 5.21 -17.27
CA ALA A 159 -0.35 6.19 -16.87
C ALA A 159 -0.29 6.50 -15.36
N ALA A 160 -0.02 5.51 -14.51
CA ALA A 160 0.18 5.75 -13.08
C ALA A 160 1.50 6.48 -12.80
N VAL A 161 2.57 6.17 -13.54
CA VAL A 161 3.84 6.90 -13.47
C VAL A 161 3.65 8.35 -13.88
N ASP A 162 2.93 8.64 -14.96
CA ASP A 162 2.59 10.00 -15.39
C ASP A 162 1.89 10.82 -14.29
N ILE A 163 0.98 10.19 -13.53
CA ILE A 163 0.34 10.82 -12.37
C ILE A 163 1.37 11.18 -11.30
N MET A 164 2.31 10.28 -10.99
CA MET A 164 3.38 10.52 -10.02
C MET A 164 4.34 11.62 -10.49
N GLU A 165 4.71 11.64 -11.76
CA GLU A 165 5.56 12.68 -12.35
C GLU A 165 4.93 14.06 -12.25
N GLN A 166 3.63 14.19 -12.59
CA GLN A 166 2.89 15.45 -12.46
C GLN A 166 2.76 15.87 -10.98
N THR A 167 2.58 14.90 -10.07
CA THR A 167 2.56 15.16 -8.62
C THR A 167 3.90 15.73 -8.15
N VAL A 168 5.02 15.13 -8.56
CA VAL A 168 6.37 15.61 -8.22
C VAL A 168 6.67 16.96 -8.85
N ALA A 169 6.26 17.17 -10.10
CA ALA A 169 6.43 18.47 -10.77
C ALA A 169 5.71 19.62 -10.04
N ALA A 170 4.57 19.33 -9.39
CA ALA A 170 3.84 20.29 -8.56
C ALA A 170 4.45 20.47 -7.16
N MET A 171 5.40 19.60 -6.76
CA MET A 171 6.13 19.67 -5.49
C MET A 171 7.66 19.69 -5.70
N PRO A 172 8.23 20.77 -6.27
CA PRO A 172 9.63 20.80 -6.70
C PRO A 172 10.65 20.63 -5.55
N ASP A 173 10.24 20.88 -4.31
CA ASP A 173 11.08 20.71 -3.12
C ASP A 173 10.97 19.30 -2.49
N TYR A 174 10.11 18.43 -3.05
CA TYR A 174 9.94 17.07 -2.53
C TYR A 174 11.24 16.26 -2.67
N LYS A 175 11.65 15.61 -1.59
CA LYS A 175 12.81 14.72 -1.57
C LYS A 175 12.50 13.55 -0.66
N GLY A 176 12.69 12.34 -1.16
CA GLY A 176 12.42 11.12 -0.40
C GLY A 176 11.76 10.04 -1.25
N VAL A 177 11.06 9.16 -0.59
CA VAL A 177 10.24 8.15 -1.28
C VAL A 177 8.81 8.66 -1.38
N LEU A 178 8.27 8.67 -2.59
CA LEU A 178 6.85 8.87 -2.85
C LEU A 178 6.21 7.51 -3.15
N TYR A 179 5.16 7.20 -2.43
CA TYR A 179 4.35 6.01 -2.63
C TYR A 179 2.99 6.45 -3.18
N GLY A 180 2.65 5.97 -4.37
CA GLY A 180 1.33 6.13 -4.98
C GLY A 180 0.52 4.84 -4.84
N GLN A 181 -0.64 4.92 -4.21
CA GLN A 181 -1.63 3.84 -4.21
C GLN A 181 -2.73 4.20 -5.21
N PHE A 182 -3.00 3.27 -6.10
CA PHE A 182 -3.93 3.43 -7.20
C PHE A 182 -5.00 2.35 -7.20
N MET A 183 -6.16 2.70 -7.73
CA MET A 183 -7.18 1.77 -8.21
C MET A 183 -7.12 1.75 -9.73
N LEU A 184 -6.82 0.62 -10.34
CA LEU A 184 -6.95 0.45 -11.78
C LEU A 184 -8.42 0.26 -12.12
N THR A 185 -9.02 1.28 -12.70
CA THR A 185 -10.43 1.28 -13.13
C THR A 185 -10.54 1.04 -14.64
N THR A 186 -11.75 0.98 -15.17
CA THR A 186 -11.99 0.93 -16.63
C THR A 186 -11.60 2.21 -17.35
N GLU A 187 -11.40 3.32 -16.62
CA GLU A 187 -10.95 4.62 -17.15
C GLU A 187 -9.44 4.83 -16.99
N GLY A 188 -8.71 3.84 -16.47
CA GLY A 188 -7.30 3.92 -16.12
C GLY A 188 -7.07 4.07 -14.61
N PRO A 189 -5.82 4.34 -14.18
CA PRO A 189 -5.48 4.45 -12.78
C PRO A 189 -6.06 5.71 -12.14
N LYS A 190 -6.71 5.54 -10.98
CA LYS A 190 -7.13 6.64 -10.10
C LYS A 190 -6.43 6.56 -8.76
N VAL A 191 -6.06 7.71 -8.19
CA VAL A 191 -5.30 7.77 -6.93
C VAL A 191 -6.20 7.44 -5.74
N VAL A 192 -5.85 6.40 -5.00
CA VAL A 192 -6.45 6.10 -3.70
C VAL A 192 -5.84 6.98 -2.62
N GLU A 193 -4.50 7.02 -2.55
CA GLU A 193 -3.74 7.93 -1.69
C GLU A 193 -2.28 8.02 -2.12
N PHE A 194 -1.60 9.10 -1.69
CA PHE A 194 -0.15 9.18 -1.68
C PHE A 194 0.38 9.04 -0.25
N ASN A 195 1.54 8.41 -0.10
CA ASN A 195 2.29 8.38 1.15
C ASN A 195 3.73 8.88 0.91
N ALA A 196 4.28 9.57 1.89
CA ALA A 196 5.57 10.24 1.81
C ALA A 196 6.72 9.40 2.39
N ARG A 197 6.65 8.09 2.17
CA ARG A 197 7.55 7.05 2.69
C ARG A 197 7.42 5.76 1.89
N PHE A 198 8.30 4.79 2.19
CA PHE A 198 8.10 3.43 1.71
C PHE A 198 6.79 2.81 2.21
N GLY A 199 6.14 2.03 1.36
CA GLY A 199 5.05 1.14 1.74
C GLY A 199 5.58 -0.08 2.52
N ASP A 200 4.76 -0.62 3.37
CA ASP A 200 4.99 -1.84 4.12
C ASP A 200 3.70 -2.68 4.07
N PRO A 201 3.67 -3.78 3.27
CA PRO A 201 4.80 -4.65 2.88
C PRO A 201 5.56 -4.32 1.59
N GLU A 202 5.18 -3.37 0.77
CA GLU A 202 5.61 -3.22 -0.62
C GLU A 202 7.13 -3.00 -0.78
N ALA A 203 7.78 -2.34 0.18
CA ALA A 203 9.24 -2.17 0.15
C ALA A 203 9.98 -3.52 0.24
N MET A 204 9.38 -4.51 0.89
CA MET A 204 9.93 -5.87 0.98
C MET A 204 9.79 -6.65 -0.34
N ASN A 205 8.94 -6.20 -1.26
CA ASN A 205 8.90 -6.74 -2.62
C ASN A 205 9.99 -6.10 -3.49
N THR A 206 10.14 -4.78 -3.45
CA THR A 206 10.93 -4.02 -4.42
C THR A 206 12.41 -3.91 -4.05
N LEU A 207 12.74 -3.66 -2.77
CA LEU A 207 14.12 -3.45 -2.36
C LEU A 207 15.01 -4.70 -2.50
N PRO A 208 14.55 -5.93 -2.22
CA PRO A 208 15.38 -7.13 -2.39
C PRO A 208 15.74 -7.48 -3.83
N ILE A 209 15.02 -6.94 -4.82
CA ILE A 209 15.27 -7.14 -6.25
C ILE A 209 15.92 -5.92 -6.91
N LEU A 210 16.16 -4.84 -6.17
CA LEU A 210 16.86 -3.67 -6.65
C LEU A 210 18.36 -3.98 -6.81
N GLU A 211 18.89 -3.94 -8.03
CA GLU A 211 20.31 -4.17 -8.33
C GLU A 211 21.12 -2.87 -8.27
N THR A 212 20.52 -1.72 -8.59
CA THR A 212 21.13 -0.41 -8.40
C THR A 212 21.46 -0.20 -6.92
N PRO A 213 22.74 0.08 -6.55
CA PRO A 213 23.08 0.26 -5.17
C PRO A 213 22.28 1.40 -4.52
N PHE A 214 21.52 1.08 -3.47
CA PHE A 214 20.69 2.07 -2.77
C PHE A 214 21.49 3.30 -2.31
N LEU A 215 22.78 3.11 -1.96
CA LEU A 215 23.68 4.19 -1.57
C LEU A 215 23.98 5.15 -2.73
N ASP A 216 23.95 4.69 -3.98
CA ASP A 216 24.18 5.54 -5.16
C ASP A 216 23.00 6.49 -5.36
N VAL A 217 21.76 6.01 -5.16
CA VAL A 217 20.54 6.84 -5.16
C VAL A 217 20.64 7.94 -4.10
N LEU A 218 21.01 7.57 -2.86
CA LEU A 218 21.14 8.53 -1.76
C LEU A 218 22.29 9.53 -1.98
N THR A 219 23.37 9.09 -2.62
CA THR A 219 24.53 9.93 -2.92
C THR A 219 24.20 10.95 -4.01
N ALA A 220 23.53 10.52 -5.08
CA ALA A 220 23.06 11.40 -6.15
C ALA A 220 22.12 12.48 -5.57
N ALA A 221 21.07 12.04 -4.83
CA ALA A 221 20.12 12.94 -4.19
C ALA A 221 20.79 13.93 -3.21
N ARG A 222 21.84 13.50 -2.50
CA ARG A 222 22.58 14.37 -1.60
C ARG A 222 23.39 15.43 -2.32
N ASN A 223 24.00 15.06 -3.44
CA ASN A 223 24.89 15.94 -4.20
C ASN A 223 24.10 16.92 -5.09
N GLY A 224 22.79 16.66 -5.35
CA GLY A 224 22.00 17.35 -6.35
C GLY A 224 22.35 16.91 -7.77
N ASP A 225 22.79 15.66 -7.92
CA ASP A 225 23.00 15.00 -9.20
C ASP A 225 21.68 14.32 -9.63
N ASP A 226 21.52 14.03 -10.93
CA ASP A 226 20.41 13.24 -11.43
C ASP A 226 20.38 11.86 -10.76
N LEU A 227 19.18 11.37 -10.39
CA LEU A 227 19.06 10.04 -9.83
C LEU A 227 19.46 8.97 -10.87
N PRO A 228 20.20 7.93 -10.47
CA PRO A 228 20.55 6.84 -11.40
C PRO A 228 19.27 6.14 -11.89
N GLU A 229 19.33 5.58 -13.09
CA GLU A 229 18.32 4.62 -13.54
C GLU A 229 18.32 3.42 -12.58
N LEU A 230 17.12 2.90 -12.29
CA LEU A 230 16.98 1.77 -11.39
C LEU A 230 16.95 0.46 -12.21
N ASP A 231 17.90 -0.40 -11.93
CA ASP A 231 17.93 -1.76 -12.45
C ASP A 231 17.35 -2.72 -11.41
N PHE A 232 16.50 -3.63 -11.84
CA PHE A 232 15.90 -4.68 -11.02
C PHE A 232 16.26 -6.05 -11.60
N SER A 233 16.38 -7.08 -10.74
CA SER A 233 16.79 -8.43 -11.16
C SER A 233 15.82 -9.14 -12.12
N GLY A 234 14.62 -8.61 -12.29
CA GLY A 234 13.58 -9.24 -13.09
C GLY A 234 12.94 -10.47 -12.43
N GLU A 235 13.09 -10.60 -11.12
CA GLU A 235 12.42 -11.63 -10.33
C GLU A 235 11.04 -11.12 -9.86
N ALA A 236 10.05 -12.02 -9.84
CA ALA A 236 8.81 -11.84 -9.13
C ALA A 236 9.04 -12.03 -7.62
N THR A 237 8.25 -11.33 -6.81
CA THR A 237 8.33 -11.42 -5.35
C THR A 237 6.97 -11.68 -4.72
N VAL A 238 6.94 -12.45 -3.63
CA VAL A 238 5.75 -12.63 -2.79
C VAL A 238 6.14 -12.45 -1.34
N CYS A 239 5.50 -11.50 -0.68
CA CYS A 239 5.62 -11.22 0.74
C CYS A 239 4.39 -11.76 1.49
N LYS A 240 4.59 -12.46 2.60
CA LYS A 240 3.51 -12.89 3.51
C LYS A 240 3.86 -12.50 4.94
N TYR A 241 2.91 -11.84 5.61
CA TYR A 241 3.04 -11.48 7.02
C TYR A 241 2.52 -12.57 7.93
N ALA A 242 3.26 -12.86 8.99
CA ALA A 242 2.79 -13.55 10.18
C ALA A 242 2.38 -12.48 11.22
N VAL A 243 1.12 -12.53 11.63
CA VAL A 243 0.55 -11.58 12.58
C VAL A 243 0.04 -12.31 13.81
N PRO A 244 -0.03 -11.68 14.99
CA PRO A 244 -0.59 -12.32 16.17
C PRO A 244 -2.03 -12.80 15.95
N ASP A 245 -2.42 -13.90 16.55
CA ASP A 245 -3.83 -14.31 16.55
C ASP A 245 -4.72 -13.18 17.06
N GLY A 246 -5.90 -13.03 16.43
CA GLY A 246 -6.84 -11.93 16.73
C GLY A 246 -6.54 -10.58 16.07
N TYR A 247 -5.41 -10.44 15.36
CA TYR A 247 -5.09 -9.23 14.60
C TYR A 247 -6.13 -8.98 13.47
N PRO A 248 -6.55 -7.74 13.22
CA PRO A 248 -6.12 -6.47 13.82
C PRO A 248 -6.98 -6.03 15.01
N THR A 249 -8.02 -6.78 15.40
CA THR A 249 -9.07 -6.32 16.31
C THR A 249 -8.72 -6.56 17.78
N ASP A 250 -8.25 -7.76 18.12
CA ASP A 250 -7.89 -8.17 19.47
C ASP A 250 -6.61 -9.04 19.43
N PRO A 251 -5.46 -8.44 19.07
CA PRO A 251 -4.22 -9.19 18.85
C PRO A 251 -3.64 -9.74 20.16
N ASP A 252 -3.26 -11.03 20.14
CA ASP A 252 -2.57 -11.72 21.25
C ASP A 252 -1.11 -11.23 21.38
N ALA A 253 -0.94 -10.16 22.16
CA ALA A 253 0.35 -9.52 22.39
C ALA A 253 1.11 -10.18 23.56
N GLY A 254 2.43 -10.29 23.43
CA GLY A 254 3.31 -10.83 24.46
C GLY A 254 3.57 -12.34 24.34
N THR A 255 3.03 -12.98 23.31
CA THR A 255 3.36 -14.38 22.97
C THR A 255 4.77 -14.45 22.43
N ARG A 256 5.55 -15.44 22.93
CA ARG A 256 6.94 -15.64 22.48
C ARG A 256 6.96 -16.13 21.04
N ILE A 257 7.81 -15.46 20.23
CA ILE A 257 8.02 -15.81 18.83
C ILE A 257 9.14 -16.84 18.74
N GLU A 258 8.84 -17.98 18.13
CA GLU A 258 9.82 -19.03 17.84
C GLU A 258 9.94 -19.16 16.31
N VAL A 259 10.96 -18.51 15.74
CA VAL A 259 11.31 -18.65 14.32
C VAL A 259 12.69 -19.31 14.24
N ASN A 260 12.76 -20.42 13.52
CA ASN A 260 14.03 -21.06 13.22
C ASN A 260 14.63 -20.43 11.94
N GLU A 261 15.44 -19.39 12.10
CA GLU A 261 16.06 -18.66 11.00
C GLU A 261 16.89 -19.55 10.06
N GLU A 262 17.45 -20.66 10.58
CA GLU A 262 18.24 -21.59 9.77
C GLU A 262 17.37 -22.37 8.75
N THR A 263 16.07 -22.46 8.98
CA THR A 263 15.13 -23.20 8.12
C THR A 263 14.32 -22.31 7.16
N VAL A 264 14.54 -21.00 7.16
CA VAL A 264 13.91 -20.07 6.23
C VAL A 264 14.29 -20.39 4.76
N GLY A 265 15.43 -21.06 4.52
CA GLY A 265 15.85 -21.50 3.20
C GLY A 265 16.21 -20.32 2.29
N ASP A 266 15.69 -20.34 1.04
CA ASP A 266 15.92 -19.29 0.05
C ASP A 266 15.02 -18.05 0.26
N GLY A 267 14.12 -18.08 1.25
CA GLY A 267 13.29 -16.93 1.63
C GLY A 267 14.07 -15.88 2.41
N LEU A 268 13.57 -14.65 2.38
CA LEU A 268 14.05 -13.57 3.25
C LEU A 268 13.11 -13.41 4.42
N LEU A 269 13.66 -13.15 5.61
CA LEU A 269 12.92 -12.91 6.84
C LEU A 269 13.12 -11.47 7.29
N PHE A 270 12.02 -10.78 7.59
CA PHE A 270 12.02 -9.41 8.11
C PHE A 270 11.18 -9.34 9.39
N TYR A 271 11.80 -9.02 10.51
CA TYR A 271 11.07 -8.70 11.73
C TYR A 271 10.47 -7.29 11.61
N ALA A 272 9.20 -7.16 12.04
CA ALA A 272 8.48 -5.89 12.02
C ALA A 272 8.27 -5.37 13.46
N SER A 273 7.05 -5.45 13.99
CA SER A 273 6.76 -4.98 15.34
C SER A 273 6.91 -6.12 16.35
N VAL A 274 8.09 -6.27 16.91
CA VAL A 274 8.41 -7.26 17.93
C VAL A 274 9.01 -6.62 19.17
N ASP A 275 8.76 -7.23 20.34
CA ASP A 275 9.32 -6.80 21.62
C ASP A 275 10.46 -7.76 22.02
N ALA A 276 11.67 -7.22 22.10
CA ALA A 276 12.86 -8.00 22.48
C ALA A 276 12.99 -8.05 24.00
N ARG A 277 12.86 -9.24 24.58
CA ARG A 277 12.98 -9.51 26.02
C ARG A 277 14.18 -10.41 26.32
N GLU A 278 14.47 -10.64 27.60
CA GLU A 278 15.60 -11.48 28.01
C GLU A 278 15.49 -12.93 27.51
N ASP A 279 14.25 -13.43 27.34
CA ASP A 279 13.94 -14.79 26.94
C ASP A 279 13.61 -14.95 25.44
N GLY A 280 13.72 -13.86 24.64
CA GLY A 280 13.52 -13.88 23.20
C GLY A 280 12.63 -12.76 22.67
N LEU A 281 12.16 -12.93 21.44
CA LEU A 281 11.23 -11.99 20.79
C LEU A 281 9.78 -12.34 21.16
N HIS A 282 8.96 -11.32 21.30
CA HIS A 282 7.53 -11.47 21.61
C HIS A 282 6.67 -10.65 20.67
N THR A 283 5.44 -11.08 20.43
CA THR A 283 4.44 -10.36 19.67
C THR A 283 4.07 -9.03 20.33
N THR A 284 3.68 -8.06 19.50
CA THR A 284 3.04 -6.82 19.91
C THR A 284 1.58 -6.81 19.44
N THR A 285 0.92 -5.67 19.46
CA THR A 285 -0.43 -5.49 18.88
C THR A 285 -0.41 -5.28 17.37
N SER A 286 0.76 -5.40 16.73
CA SER A 286 0.94 -5.19 15.28
C SER A 286 1.54 -6.43 14.62
N ARG A 287 1.84 -6.35 13.31
CA ARG A 287 2.43 -7.44 12.51
C ARG A 287 3.80 -7.82 13.05
N SER A 288 4.07 -9.13 13.17
CA SER A 288 5.26 -9.63 13.87
C SER A 288 6.47 -9.73 12.95
N PHE A 289 6.34 -10.45 11.85
CA PHE A 289 7.40 -10.62 10.86
C PHE A 289 6.81 -10.96 9.51
N ALA A 290 7.60 -10.76 8.47
CA ALA A 290 7.25 -11.15 7.10
C ALA A 290 8.31 -12.08 6.52
N VAL A 291 7.90 -12.92 5.59
CA VAL A 291 8.81 -13.66 4.71
C VAL A 291 8.60 -13.23 3.28
N VAL A 292 9.69 -13.24 2.50
CA VAL A 292 9.65 -12.88 1.08
C VAL A 292 10.31 -14.00 0.27
N GLY A 293 9.59 -14.54 -0.69
CA GLY A 293 10.13 -15.37 -1.75
C GLY A 293 10.44 -14.54 -2.99
N ARG A 294 11.49 -14.92 -3.73
CA ARG A 294 11.90 -14.32 -5.02
C ARG A 294 12.15 -15.43 -6.01
N ALA A 295 11.64 -15.30 -7.23
CA ALA A 295 11.83 -16.29 -8.29
C ALA A 295 11.47 -15.70 -9.67
N ASP A 296 11.55 -16.53 -10.71
CA ASP A 296 11.21 -16.23 -12.10
C ASP A 296 9.69 -16.15 -12.38
N SER A 297 8.85 -16.31 -11.37
CA SER A 297 7.40 -16.17 -11.44
C SER A 297 6.78 -16.00 -10.08
N ILE A 298 5.60 -15.35 -9.98
CA ILE A 298 4.82 -15.17 -8.74
C ILE A 298 4.58 -16.54 -8.07
N SER A 299 4.17 -17.56 -8.84
CA SER A 299 3.90 -18.90 -8.29
C SER A 299 5.14 -19.60 -7.74
N ALA A 300 6.32 -19.35 -8.28
CA ALA A 300 7.57 -19.91 -7.75
C ALA A 300 8.03 -19.12 -6.51
N ALA A 301 7.92 -17.80 -6.53
CA ALA A 301 8.19 -16.93 -5.37
C ALA A 301 7.26 -17.25 -4.19
N GLU A 302 5.97 -17.51 -4.47
CA GLU A 302 4.98 -17.92 -3.46
C GLU A 302 5.40 -19.20 -2.74
N LYS A 303 5.85 -20.21 -3.47
CA LYS A 303 6.30 -21.48 -2.88
C LYS A 303 7.51 -21.30 -1.96
N ILE A 304 8.42 -20.39 -2.30
CA ILE A 304 9.56 -20.06 -1.44
C ILE A 304 9.08 -19.36 -0.17
N ALA A 305 8.20 -18.36 -0.28
CA ALA A 305 7.61 -17.67 0.86
C ALA A 305 6.85 -18.65 1.77
N GLU A 306 6.02 -19.52 1.20
CA GLU A 306 5.25 -20.52 1.94
C GLU A 306 6.16 -21.54 2.65
N SER A 307 7.25 -21.97 1.99
CA SER A 307 8.25 -22.84 2.60
C SER A 307 8.98 -22.14 3.76
N ALA A 308 9.28 -20.86 3.62
CA ALA A 308 9.91 -20.05 4.67
C ALA A 308 8.99 -19.88 5.90
N LEU A 309 7.68 -19.76 5.69
CA LEU A 309 6.69 -19.70 6.77
C LEU A 309 6.66 -20.98 7.61
N ALA A 310 7.02 -22.13 7.04
CA ALA A 310 7.13 -23.38 7.81
C ALA A 310 8.21 -23.32 8.91
N ALA A 311 9.12 -22.34 8.85
CA ALA A 311 10.07 -22.06 9.93
C ALA A 311 9.45 -21.33 11.14
N ALA A 312 8.26 -20.76 10.96
CA ALA A 312 7.52 -20.11 12.04
C ALA A 312 6.86 -21.15 12.95
N GLY A 313 6.85 -20.88 14.26
CA GLY A 313 6.09 -21.65 15.24
C GLY A 313 4.58 -21.42 15.12
N GLU A 314 3.85 -21.92 16.13
CA GLU A 314 2.40 -21.69 16.24
C GLU A 314 2.08 -20.31 16.84
N GLY A 315 0.81 -19.87 16.74
CA GLY A 315 0.31 -18.62 17.34
C GLY A 315 0.32 -17.43 16.41
N PHE A 316 0.35 -17.69 15.08
CA PHE A 316 0.26 -16.67 14.07
C PHE A 316 -0.90 -16.93 13.11
N HIS A 317 -1.58 -15.82 12.75
CA HIS A 317 -2.47 -15.81 11.61
C HIS A 317 -1.70 -15.35 10.36
N ILE A 318 -1.92 -16.02 9.23
CA ILE A 318 -1.22 -15.81 7.96
C ILE A 318 -2.24 -15.94 6.82
N ARG A 319 -2.14 -15.09 5.84
CA ARG A 319 -2.89 -15.23 4.59
C ARG A 319 -2.08 -16.07 3.59
N HIS A 320 -2.37 -17.37 3.58
CA HIS A 320 -1.71 -18.32 2.69
C HIS A 320 -2.11 -18.19 1.22
N ASP A 321 -3.22 -17.51 0.91
CA ASP A 321 -3.74 -17.30 -0.45
C ASP A 321 -2.93 -16.29 -1.27
N ILE A 322 -2.22 -15.35 -0.63
CA ILE A 322 -1.46 -14.28 -1.30
C ILE A 322 -0.38 -14.87 -2.21
N GLY A 323 -0.42 -14.46 -3.49
CA GLY A 323 0.48 -14.93 -4.54
C GLY A 323 0.15 -16.31 -5.11
N LYS A 324 -0.89 -17.00 -4.61
CA LYS A 324 -1.34 -18.25 -5.22
C LYS A 324 -2.01 -18.01 -6.59
N PRO A 325 -1.87 -18.96 -7.53
CA PRO A 325 -2.41 -18.81 -8.88
C PRO A 325 -3.89 -18.44 -8.94
N ASP A 326 -4.72 -19.03 -8.06
CA ASP A 326 -6.16 -18.78 -8.04
C ASP A 326 -6.49 -17.34 -7.64
N LEU A 327 -5.74 -16.76 -6.67
CA LEU A 327 -5.91 -15.37 -6.27
C LEU A 327 -5.45 -14.42 -7.37
N VAL A 328 -4.27 -14.66 -7.96
CA VAL A 328 -3.77 -13.84 -9.07
C VAL A 328 -4.72 -13.90 -10.27
N GLN A 329 -5.23 -15.09 -10.60
CA GLN A 329 -6.19 -15.25 -11.70
C GLN A 329 -7.50 -14.51 -11.44
N SER A 330 -8.00 -14.51 -10.21
CA SER A 330 -9.24 -13.78 -9.87
C SER A 330 -9.12 -12.27 -10.13
N ARG A 331 -7.91 -11.67 -10.00
CA ARG A 331 -7.67 -10.26 -10.33
C ARG A 331 -7.74 -10.00 -11.83
N ILE A 332 -7.14 -10.91 -12.60
CA ILE A 332 -7.20 -10.88 -14.07
C ILE A 332 -8.65 -11.00 -14.54
N ASP A 333 -9.38 -11.98 -14.02
CA ASP A 333 -10.76 -12.22 -14.36
C ASP A 333 -11.66 -11.02 -14.00
N HIS A 334 -11.46 -10.42 -12.83
CA HIS A 334 -12.20 -9.24 -12.40
C HIS A 334 -11.97 -8.04 -13.33
N MET A 335 -10.71 -7.74 -13.68
CA MET A 335 -10.44 -6.64 -14.61
C MET A 335 -10.95 -6.94 -16.03
N THR A 336 -10.88 -8.18 -16.48
CA THR A 336 -11.46 -8.64 -17.76
C THR A 336 -12.98 -8.43 -17.77
N GLU A 337 -13.68 -8.83 -16.70
CA GLU A 337 -15.12 -8.62 -16.56
C GLU A 337 -15.49 -7.13 -16.56
N LEU A 338 -14.78 -6.31 -15.80
CA LEU A 338 -15.02 -4.86 -15.73
C LEU A 338 -14.83 -4.18 -17.08
N ARG A 339 -13.84 -4.61 -17.86
CA ARG A 339 -13.57 -4.07 -19.21
C ARG A 339 -14.50 -4.62 -20.28
N GLY A 340 -15.26 -5.68 -19.98
CA GLY A 340 -16.19 -6.31 -20.91
C GLY A 340 -15.49 -7.14 -22.00
N GLU A 341 -14.36 -7.76 -21.70
CA GLU A 341 -13.50 -8.54 -22.60
C GLU A 341 -13.81 -10.04 -22.55
#